data_d6ffff8b9f492b1e18f012769c66bad0
#
_entry.id   d6ffff8b9f492b1e18f012769c66bad0
#
_cell.length_a   1.000
_cell.length_b   1.000
_cell.length_c   1.000
_cell.angle_alpha   90.00
_cell.angle_beta   90.00
_cell.angle_gamma   90.00
#
_symmetry.space_group_name_H-M   'P 1'
#
loop_
_entity.id
_entity.type
_entity.pdbx_description
1 polymer ?
#
loop_
_entity_poly.entity_id
_entity_poly.type
_entity_poly.pdbx_seq_one_letter_code
_entity_poly.pdbx_strand_id
1 'polypeptide(L)'
;MREVDLAVYADALAGEAAALAARAERIRSKLRQAKIERRARNDLPAETVDRLEQLGLLCGTDERRAHAELRELEESLCALEQLQAWVEAELAATNAA
;
A
#
# COMPACT_ATOMS: atom_id res chain seq x y z
N MET A 1 22.22 -23.08 -5.74
CA MET A 1 20.98 -22.60 -6.37
C MET A 1 21.28 -22.18 -7.80
N ARG A 2 20.45 -22.60 -8.72
CA ARG A 2 20.68 -22.27 -10.15
C ARG A 2 20.30 -20.81 -10.42
N GLU A 3 21.05 -20.16 -11.31
CA GLU A 3 20.79 -18.78 -11.75
C GLU A 3 19.37 -18.60 -12.31
N VAL A 4 18.89 -19.56 -13.12
CA VAL A 4 17.53 -19.53 -13.68
C VAL A 4 16.46 -19.56 -12.59
N ASP A 5 16.67 -20.38 -11.56
CA ASP A 5 15.75 -20.46 -10.43
C ASP A 5 15.71 -19.15 -9.63
N LEU A 6 16.87 -18.53 -9.43
CA LEU A 6 16.96 -17.22 -8.77
C LEU A 6 16.28 -16.13 -9.58
N ALA A 7 16.44 -16.14 -10.90
CA ALA A 7 15.81 -15.16 -11.78
C ALA A 7 14.28 -15.29 -11.76
N VAL A 8 13.75 -16.50 -11.81
CA VAL A 8 12.31 -16.76 -11.72
C VAL A 8 11.78 -16.31 -10.36
N TYR A 9 12.50 -16.60 -9.30
CA TYR A 9 12.13 -16.17 -7.95
C TYR A 9 12.15 -14.64 -7.81
N ALA A 10 13.16 -13.98 -8.38
CA ALA A 10 13.23 -12.52 -8.40
C ALA A 10 12.03 -11.88 -9.10
N ASP A 11 11.60 -12.44 -10.24
CA ASP A 11 10.42 -11.97 -10.95
C ASP A 11 9.14 -12.13 -10.13
N ALA A 12 9.01 -13.27 -9.44
CA ALA A 12 7.87 -13.51 -8.55
C ALA A 12 7.84 -12.49 -7.40
N LEU A 13 9.00 -12.18 -6.81
CA LEU A 13 9.11 -11.19 -5.74
C LEU A 13 8.75 -9.78 -6.24
N ALA A 14 9.17 -9.43 -7.46
CA ALA A 14 8.82 -8.15 -8.06
C ALA A 14 7.29 -8.00 -8.20
N GLY A 15 6.61 -9.07 -8.62
CA GLY A 15 5.14 -9.10 -8.71
C GLY A 15 4.48 -8.90 -7.34
N GLU A 16 4.97 -9.58 -6.31
CA GLU A 16 4.46 -9.42 -4.95
C GLU A 16 4.69 -8.00 -4.42
N ALA A 17 5.86 -7.44 -4.66
CA ALA A 17 6.18 -6.07 -4.26
C ALA A 17 5.24 -5.05 -4.93
N ALA A 18 4.99 -5.22 -6.21
CA ALA A 18 4.08 -4.36 -6.96
C ALA A 18 2.63 -4.45 -6.42
N ALA A 19 2.17 -5.65 -6.08
CA ALA A 19 0.84 -5.86 -5.52
C ALA A 19 0.70 -5.18 -4.14
N LEU A 20 1.70 -5.34 -3.27
CA LEU A 20 1.69 -4.71 -1.95
C LEU A 20 1.77 -3.19 -2.05
N ALA A 21 2.60 -2.67 -2.96
CA ALA A 21 2.72 -1.23 -3.20
C ALA A 21 1.40 -0.63 -3.69
N ALA A 22 0.70 -1.33 -4.59
CA ALA A 22 -0.60 -0.90 -5.08
C ALA A 22 -1.65 -0.87 -3.96
N ARG A 23 -1.65 -1.87 -3.07
CA ARG A 23 -2.55 -1.89 -1.90
C ARG A 23 -2.24 -0.74 -0.95
N ALA A 24 -0.98 -0.48 -0.69
CA ALA A 24 -0.56 0.63 0.17
C ALA A 24 -1.02 1.98 -0.42
N GLU A 25 -0.87 2.16 -1.73
CA GLU A 25 -1.30 3.39 -2.39
C GLU A 25 -2.82 3.57 -2.34
N ARG A 26 -3.60 2.49 -2.48
CA ARG A 26 -5.06 2.57 -2.31
C ARG A 26 -5.45 3.04 -0.91
N ILE A 27 -4.74 2.56 0.12
CA ILE A 27 -5.00 2.98 1.50
C ILE A 27 -4.61 4.45 1.71
N ARG A 28 -3.46 4.88 1.19
CA ARG A 28 -3.04 6.29 1.24
C ARG A 28 -4.06 7.20 0.57
N SER A 29 -4.61 6.78 -0.57
CA SER A 29 -5.65 7.51 -1.27
C SER A 29 -6.91 7.66 -0.42
N LYS A 30 -7.36 6.58 0.23
CA LYS A 30 -8.50 6.61 1.15
C LYS A 30 -8.25 7.56 2.33
N LEU A 31 -7.04 7.57 2.86
CA LEU A 31 -6.68 8.46 3.97
C LEU A 31 -6.69 9.93 3.55
N ARG A 32 -6.20 10.25 2.36
CA ARG A 32 -6.28 11.60 1.81
C ARG A 32 -7.73 12.03 1.63
N GLN A 33 -8.58 11.16 1.10
CA GLN A 33 -10.01 11.42 0.94
C GLN A 33 -10.69 11.62 2.29
N ALA A 34 -10.40 10.78 3.27
CA ALA A 34 -10.96 10.90 4.62
C ALA A 34 -10.62 12.24 5.27
N LYS A 35 -9.41 12.74 5.02
CA LYS A 35 -8.98 14.05 5.52
C LYS A 35 -9.81 15.18 4.90
N ILE A 36 -10.08 15.11 3.60
CA ILE A 36 -10.92 16.07 2.89
C ILE A 36 -12.37 16.01 3.42
N GLU A 37 -12.92 14.82 3.57
CA GLU A 37 -14.28 14.61 4.07
C GLU A 37 -14.45 15.14 5.49
N ARG A 38 -13.47 14.92 6.35
CA ARG A 38 -13.49 15.43 7.72
C ARG A 38 -13.53 16.95 7.74
N ARG A 39 -12.75 17.59 6.89
CA ARG A 39 -12.73 19.05 6.75
C ARG A 39 -14.09 19.56 6.23
N ALA A 40 -14.65 18.87 5.23
CA ALA A 40 -15.97 19.22 4.70
C ALA A 40 -17.07 19.12 5.78
N ARG A 41 -17.03 18.07 6.61
CA ARG A 41 -17.97 17.92 7.72
C ARG A 41 -17.89 19.07 8.74
N ASN A 42 -16.68 19.60 8.94
CA ASN A 42 -16.50 20.74 9.85
C ASN A 42 -16.97 22.07 9.24
N ASP A 43 -16.78 22.24 7.93
CA ASP A 43 -17.01 23.52 7.25
C ASP A 43 -18.43 23.68 6.72
N LEU A 44 -19.14 22.57 6.45
CA LEU A 44 -20.47 22.59 5.88
C LEU A 44 -21.58 22.52 6.95
N PRO A 45 -22.78 23.06 6.67
CA PRO A 45 -23.93 22.92 7.57
C PRO A 45 -24.31 21.44 7.76
N ALA A 46 -24.80 21.11 8.96
CA ALA A 46 -25.18 19.74 9.30
C ALA A 46 -26.20 19.13 8.32
N GLU A 47 -27.15 19.91 7.86
CA GLU A 47 -28.15 19.45 6.89
C GLU A 47 -27.52 19.05 5.56
N THR A 48 -26.52 19.81 5.12
CA THR A 48 -25.77 19.52 3.90
C THR A 48 -24.96 18.23 4.07
N VAL A 49 -24.30 18.07 5.20
CA VAL A 49 -23.52 16.87 5.52
C VAL A 49 -24.41 15.64 5.51
N ASP A 50 -25.57 15.70 6.19
CA ASP A 50 -26.53 14.59 6.24
C ASP A 50 -26.98 14.19 4.83
N ARG A 51 -27.26 15.17 3.98
CA ARG A 51 -27.68 14.90 2.61
C ARG A 51 -26.57 14.23 1.79
N LEU A 52 -25.34 14.69 1.95
CA LEU A 52 -24.18 14.12 1.26
C LEU A 52 -23.89 12.69 1.71
N GLU A 53 -24.07 12.41 3.00
CA GLU A 53 -23.96 11.04 3.52
C GLU A 53 -25.03 10.13 2.92
N GLN A 54 -26.27 10.59 2.82
CA GLN A 54 -27.37 9.84 2.19
C GLN A 54 -27.10 9.53 0.73
N LEU A 55 -26.43 10.44 0.03
CA LEU A 55 -26.03 10.25 -1.38
C LEU A 55 -24.80 9.37 -1.55
N GLY A 56 -24.14 8.98 -0.46
CA GLY A 56 -22.93 8.19 -0.50
C GLY A 56 -21.69 8.97 -0.92
N LEU A 57 -21.74 10.30 -0.90
CA LEU A 57 -20.65 11.17 -1.29
C LEU A 57 -19.70 11.48 -0.13
N LEU A 58 -20.15 11.32 1.10
CA LEU A 58 -19.32 11.34 2.30
C LEU A 58 -19.40 9.96 2.93
N CYS A 59 -18.35 9.17 2.73
CA CYS A 59 -18.23 7.83 3.29
C CYS A 59 -17.40 7.90 4.57
N GLY A 60 -17.88 7.29 5.64
CA GLY A 60 -17.07 7.17 6.85
C GLY A 60 -15.90 6.23 6.59
N THR A 61 -14.67 6.69 6.78
CA THR A 61 -13.48 5.84 6.74
C THR A 61 -12.96 5.67 8.16
N ASP A 62 -12.72 4.43 8.56
CA ASP A 62 -12.03 4.17 9.82
C ASP A 62 -10.54 4.46 9.62
N GLU A 63 -10.15 5.70 9.90
CA GLU A 63 -8.78 6.18 9.72
C GLU A 63 -7.76 5.40 10.56
N ARG A 64 -8.14 5.05 11.80
CA ARG A 64 -7.26 4.28 12.68
C ARG A 64 -6.93 2.91 12.08
N ARG A 65 -7.96 2.23 11.57
CA ARG A 65 -7.80 0.93 10.93
C ARG A 65 -6.98 1.04 9.65
N ALA A 66 -7.26 2.06 8.85
CA ALA A 66 -6.53 2.32 7.61
C ALA A 66 -5.04 2.60 7.88
N HIS A 67 -4.72 3.39 8.90
CA HIS A 67 -3.33 3.64 9.30
C HIS A 67 -2.64 2.37 9.78
N ALA A 68 -3.35 1.51 10.53
CA ALA A 68 -2.80 0.24 11.00
C ALA A 68 -2.49 -0.71 9.82
N GLU A 69 -3.41 -0.82 8.87
CA GLU A 69 -3.20 -1.62 7.66
C GLU A 69 -2.03 -1.09 6.82
N LEU A 70 -1.93 0.23 6.67
CA LEU A 70 -0.84 0.84 5.94
C LEU A 70 0.51 0.54 6.58
N ARG A 71 0.58 0.62 7.90
CA ARG A 71 1.81 0.30 8.64
C ARG A 71 2.23 -1.14 8.41
N GLU A 72 1.29 -2.09 8.48
CA GLU A 72 1.57 -3.50 8.22
C GLU A 72 2.07 -3.73 6.80
N LEU A 73 1.46 -3.06 5.82
CA LEU A 73 1.90 -3.15 4.43
C LEU A 73 3.29 -2.57 4.23
N GLU A 74 3.60 -1.45 4.87
CA GLU A 74 4.93 -0.83 4.81
C GLU A 74 6.00 -1.74 5.43
N GLU A 75 5.69 -2.38 6.55
CA GLU A 75 6.58 -3.34 7.19
C GLU A 75 6.82 -4.55 6.29
N SER A 76 5.77 -5.06 5.66
CA SER A 76 5.87 -6.18 4.72
C SER A 76 6.69 -5.81 3.48
N LEU A 77 6.48 -4.60 2.94
CA LEU A 77 7.27 -4.09 1.82
C LEU A 77 8.74 -3.97 2.19
N CYS A 78 9.04 -3.46 3.38
CA CYS A 78 10.42 -3.33 3.85
C CYS A 78 11.10 -4.70 3.93
N ALA A 79 10.42 -5.69 4.50
CA ALA A 79 10.94 -7.06 4.57
C ALA A 79 11.16 -7.66 3.17
N LEU A 80 10.21 -7.43 2.27
CA LEU A 80 10.29 -7.92 0.90
C LEU A 80 11.45 -7.27 0.14
N GLU A 81 11.67 -5.97 0.32
CA GLU A 81 12.80 -5.25 -0.28
C GLU A 81 14.14 -5.81 0.19
N GLN A 82 14.25 -6.20 1.46
CA GLN A 82 15.45 -6.85 1.99
C GLN A 82 15.68 -8.20 1.31
N LEU A 83 14.63 -8.98 1.12
CA LEU A 83 14.72 -10.25 0.41
C LEU A 83 15.12 -10.04 -1.06
N GLN A 84 14.55 -9.05 -1.72
CA GLN A 84 14.91 -8.71 -3.09
C GLN A 84 16.39 -8.33 -3.21
N ALA A 85 16.88 -7.52 -2.27
CA ALA A 85 18.30 -7.13 -2.23
C ALA A 85 19.21 -8.35 -2.05
N TRP A 86 18.81 -9.30 -1.20
CA TRP A 86 19.53 -10.53 -1.01
C TRP A 86 19.58 -11.36 -2.30
N VAL A 87 18.44 -11.51 -2.98
CA VAL A 87 18.35 -12.26 -4.25
C VAL A 87 19.24 -11.59 -5.32
N GLU A 88 19.23 -10.28 -5.42
CA GLU A 88 20.07 -9.54 -6.36
C GLU A 88 21.56 -9.77 -6.09
N ALA A 89 21.96 -9.78 -4.82
CA ALA A 89 23.34 -10.07 -4.43
C ALA A 89 23.73 -11.50 -4.81
N GLU A 90 22.86 -12.46 -4.62
CA GLU A 90 23.11 -13.85 -5.01
C GLU A 90 23.22 -14.01 -6.54
N LEU A 91 22.37 -13.32 -7.31
CA LEU A 91 22.44 -13.30 -8.77
C LEU A 91 23.76 -12.69 -9.24
N ALA A 92 24.18 -11.58 -8.64
CA ALA A 92 25.45 -10.94 -8.97
C ALA A 92 26.64 -11.85 -8.67
N ALA A 93 26.63 -12.55 -7.53
CA ALA A 93 27.66 -13.50 -7.17
C ALA A 93 27.72 -14.68 -8.15
N THR A 94 26.56 -15.19 -8.57
CA THR A 94 26.47 -16.28 -9.56
C THR A 94 27.02 -15.84 -10.92
N ASN A 95 26.68 -14.62 -11.35
CA ASN A 95 27.13 -14.07 -12.62
C ASN A 95 28.64 -13.73 -12.62
N ALA A 96 29.20 -13.42 -11.46
CA ALA A 96 30.61 -13.09 -11.31
C ALA A 96 31.52 -14.35 -11.31
N ALA A 97 30.94 -15.51 -11.07
CA ALA A 97 31.66 -16.78 -11.11
C ALA A 97 31.79 -17.30 -12.53
#